data_5b73ab070ae56ad4982718f5caeaae93
#
_entry.id   5b73ab070ae56ad4982718f5caeaae93
#
_cell.length_a   1.000
_cell.length_b   1.000
_cell.length_c   1.000
_cell.angle_alpha   90.00
_cell.angle_beta   90.00
_cell.angle_gamma   90.00
#
_symmetry.space_group_name_H-M   'P 1'
#
loop_
_entity.id
_entity.type
_entity.pdbx_description
1 polymer ?
#
loop_
_entity_poly.entity_id
_entity_poly.type
_entity_poly.pdbx_seq_one_letter_code
_entity_poly.pdbx_strand_id
1 'polypeptide(L)'
;MSEQYFSLYGSLSSSLEGEKNYIVATTSEWDAGNAWNVNLNNGNGNNNNKTNAGFVRPVAAYQDYVYNTPTSFFDAAESCDKNKRSSADCIEFSLDASDNIVRLWRDAVTLSYEPSPSDVFIVPYPVKREVFGAQYRDRIVHHWIAERIDPLLEARFKRQYNVSKNCRKGFGCLTAVKSLASKIYSITEGYTKDVIVIRLDIKGFFMSIDKDVLWWMYEDLIMADYHKPDKDLLLYLLRKTIYDAPQHHFIRRSPRSAWDDLPPDKSLMGNDPRIGIAIGKLPSQLSANFYMSVLVDYLLNDLKVEELEMFMDDFVILDSKGVEHARAMVSKIKVFCKDVLHINLHPKKIYIQPYQHGVLYVGAMIKPNRIYISKRTLGAAYRRIHFYNSKLQAGEGEQWAERFVATINSYLGLMIHYNTYNKRKKLISLFDRGWYKYIYVEGHFKKIVLRKQFRPIQKIKKQIKNGNHKQFFMPELELEVGSDTATSKRGLAVIYPDGAHHRRHIRNRGEIPPRGILPPPDA
;
A
#
# COMPACT_ATOMS: atom_id res chain seq x y z
N MET A 1 -35.84 -4.10 -2.74
CA MET A 1 -34.94 -3.48 -1.72
C MET A 1 -34.30 -2.17 -2.19
N SER A 2 -34.12 -1.94 -3.49
CA SER A 2 -33.57 -0.68 -4.03
C SER A 2 -34.51 0.53 -3.92
N GLU A 3 -35.81 0.35 -4.08
CA GLU A 3 -36.78 1.45 -4.04
C GLU A 3 -37.09 1.99 -2.63
N GLN A 4 -36.98 1.15 -1.61
CA GLN A 4 -37.17 1.63 -0.22
C GLN A 4 -36.00 2.48 0.28
N TYR A 5 -34.76 2.22 -0.18
CA TYR A 5 -33.60 3.02 0.16
C TYR A 5 -33.62 4.40 -0.52
N PHE A 6 -34.05 4.45 -1.78
CA PHE A 6 -34.22 5.72 -2.50
C PHE A 6 -35.31 6.61 -1.89
N SER A 7 -36.38 6.01 -1.35
CA SER A 7 -37.45 6.73 -0.63
C SER A 7 -36.95 7.39 0.67
N LEU A 8 -36.05 6.73 1.40
CA LEU A 8 -35.48 7.28 2.64
C LEU A 8 -34.47 8.43 2.36
N TYR A 9 -33.66 8.32 1.32
CA TYR A 9 -32.67 9.35 0.97
C TYR A 9 -33.30 10.52 0.18
N GLY A 10 -34.27 10.27 -0.69
CA GLY A 10 -35.04 11.29 -1.38
C GLY A 10 -35.87 12.17 -0.42
N SER A 11 -36.42 11.59 0.63
CA SER A 11 -37.11 12.35 1.68
C SER A 11 -36.14 13.15 2.58
N LEU A 12 -34.87 12.73 2.70
CA LEU A 12 -33.84 13.43 3.44
C LEU A 12 -33.35 14.71 2.72
N SER A 13 -33.19 14.67 1.39
CA SER A 13 -32.78 15.86 0.62
C SER A 13 -33.87 16.90 0.52
N SER A 14 -35.13 16.48 0.39
CA SER A 14 -36.29 17.42 0.34
C SER A 14 -36.67 17.97 1.71
N SER A 15 -36.40 17.28 2.82
CA SER A 15 -36.64 17.80 4.17
C SER A 15 -35.53 18.72 4.67
N LEU A 16 -34.35 18.73 4.05
CA LEU A 16 -33.24 19.61 4.42
C LEU A 16 -33.40 21.06 3.88
N GLU A 17 -34.21 21.27 2.86
CA GLU A 17 -34.40 22.61 2.26
C GLU A 17 -35.55 23.43 2.90
N GLY A 18 -36.40 22.82 3.74
CA GLY A 18 -37.61 23.46 4.27
C GLY A 18 -37.66 23.82 5.75
N GLU A 19 -36.85 23.21 6.61
CA GLU A 19 -36.96 23.40 8.07
C GLU A 19 -35.71 24.00 8.69
N LYS A 20 -35.92 25.13 9.40
CA LYS A 20 -34.84 25.95 9.99
C LYS A 20 -34.24 25.44 11.30
N ASN A 21 -34.77 24.40 11.92
CA ASN A 21 -34.29 23.91 13.23
C ASN A 21 -34.21 22.39 13.28
N TYR A 22 -33.01 21.82 13.24
CA TYR A 22 -32.77 20.42 13.53
C TYR A 22 -32.23 20.26 14.95
N ILE A 23 -32.89 19.43 15.74
CA ILE A 23 -32.48 19.07 17.09
C ILE A 23 -31.93 17.62 17.04
N VAL A 24 -30.67 17.43 17.37
CA VAL A 24 -30.04 16.11 17.52
C VAL A 24 -29.93 15.79 19.00
N ALA A 25 -30.58 14.72 19.43
CA ALA A 25 -30.39 14.21 20.77
C ALA A 25 -29.00 13.63 20.95
N THR A 26 -28.25 14.07 21.94
CA THR A 26 -26.96 13.48 22.31
C THR A 26 -27.14 12.25 23.18
N THR A 27 -26.15 11.36 23.22
CA THR A 27 -26.16 10.15 24.03
C THR A 27 -26.01 10.39 25.55
N SER A 28 -25.73 11.64 25.95
CA SER A 28 -25.64 12.00 27.36
C SER A 28 -27.03 12.34 27.91
N GLU A 29 -27.55 11.47 28.74
CA GLU A 29 -28.76 11.74 29.54
C GLU A 29 -28.38 12.56 30.77
N TRP A 30 -29.11 13.65 31.03
CA TRP A 30 -28.91 14.47 32.22
C TRP A 30 -29.70 13.91 33.41
N ASP A 31 -30.92 13.47 33.14
CA ASP A 31 -31.76 12.76 34.11
C ASP A 31 -32.75 11.83 33.38
N ALA A 32 -33.57 11.09 34.15
CA ALA A 32 -34.50 10.12 33.58
C ALA A 32 -35.61 10.73 32.69
N GLY A 33 -35.88 12.04 32.80
CA GLY A 33 -36.93 12.75 32.05
C GLY A 33 -36.45 13.66 30.93
N ASN A 34 -35.18 14.01 30.94
CA ASN A 34 -34.61 14.99 30.02
C ASN A 34 -33.44 14.42 29.20
N ALA A 35 -33.27 14.88 27.97
CA ALA A 35 -32.17 14.53 27.10
C ALA A 35 -31.51 15.79 26.53
N TRP A 36 -30.18 15.76 26.41
CA TRP A 36 -29.46 16.82 25.72
C TRP A 36 -29.72 16.75 24.22
N ASN A 37 -29.92 17.90 23.62
CA ASN A 37 -29.97 18.03 22.17
C ASN A 37 -29.13 19.24 21.71
N VAL A 38 -28.72 19.23 20.46
CA VAL A 38 -27.93 20.29 19.84
C VAL A 38 -28.70 20.85 18.65
N ASN A 39 -28.87 22.16 18.62
CA ASN A 39 -29.42 22.84 17.45
C ASN A 39 -28.33 22.98 16.40
N LEU A 40 -28.51 22.32 15.27
CA LEU A 40 -27.50 22.26 14.19
C LEU A 40 -27.28 23.60 13.48
N ASN A 41 -28.20 24.57 13.63
CA ASN A 41 -28.03 25.87 13.02
C ASN A 41 -27.12 26.82 13.80
N ASN A 42 -27.03 26.67 15.12
CA ASN A 42 -26.24 27.56 15.98
C ASN A 42 -25.29 26.83 16.94
N GLY A 43 -25.24 25.50 16.93
CA GLY A 43 -24.37 24.70 17.77
C GLY A 43 -24.73 24.70 19.27
N ASN A 44 -25.80 25.32 19.69
CA ASN A 44 -26.19 25.41 21.10
C ASN A 44 -26.83 24.10 21.59
N GLY A 45 -26.32 23.58 22.70
CA GLY A 45 -26.93 22.47 23.40
C GLY A 45 -28.03 22.94 24.34
N ASN A 46 -29.22 22.33 24.22
CA ASN A 46 -30.37 22.59 25.10
C ASN A 46 -30.84 21.30 25.75
N ASN A 47 -31.40 21.44 26.94
CA ASN A 47 -32.07 20.35 27.64
C ASN A 47 -33.56 20.34 27.26
N ASN A 48 -34.04 19.25 26.69
CA ASN A 48 -35.44 19.08 26.35
C ASN A 48 -36.05 17.86 27.06
N ASN A 49 -37.30 18.06 27.52
CA ASN A 49 -38.08 16.98 28.06
C ASN A 49 -38.34 15.93 26.98
N LYS A 50 -38.11 14.65 27.31
CA LYS A 50 -38.29 13.51 26.39
C LYS A 50 -39.70 13.35 25.85
N THR A 51 -40.71 13.96 26.50
CA THR A 51 -42.12 13.94 26.07
C THR A 51 -42.45 14.99 25.02
N ASN A 52 -41.58 16.00 24.80
CA ASN A 52 -41.80 16.94 23.71
C ASN A 52 -41.54 16.23 22.38
N ALA A 53 -42.50 16.32 21.48
CA ALA A 53 -42.44 15.73 20.14
C ALA A 53 -41.45 16.45 19.22
N GLY A 54 -40.21 16.58 19.64
CA GLY A 54 -39.10 16.87 18.76
C GLY A 54 -38.67 15.57 18.08
N PHE A 55 -38.34 15.61 16.81
CA PHE A 55 -37.85 14.44 16.08
C PHE A 55 -36.57 13.91 16.73
N VAL A 56 -36.70 12.95 17.65
CA VAL A 56 -35.58 12.18 18.19
C VAL A 56 -35.22 11.11 17.16
N ARG A 57 -34.14 11.28 16.43
CA ARG A 57 -33.61 10.19 15.61
C ARG A 57 -33.05 9.10 16.53
N PRO A 58 -33.37 7.82 16.29
CA PRO A 58 -32.76 6.71 17.02
C PRO A 58 -31.23 6.76 16.96
N VAL A 59 -30.57 6.30 18.00
CA VAL A 59 -29.09 6.19 18.07
C VAL A 59 -28.52 5.42 16.88
N ALA A 60 -29.26 4.48 16.28
CA ALA A 60 -28.90 3.78 15.06
C ALA A 60 -28.68 4.72 13.87
N ALA A 61 -29.55 5.74 13.68
CA ALA A 61 -29.39 6.73 12.61
C ALA A 61 -28.16 7.65 12.82
N TYR A 62 -27.74 7.85 14.08
CA TYR A 62 -26.53 8.57 14.40
C TYR A 62 -25.26 7.75 14.10
N GLN A 63 -25.26 6.43 14.35
CA GLN A 63 -24.17 5.55 13.96
C GLN A 63 -23.99 5.49 12.44
N ASP A 64 -25.06 5.41 11.66
CA ASP A 64 -25.01 5.47 10.21
C ASP A 64 -24.43 6.80 9.71
N TYR A 65 -24.76 7.90 10.38
CA TYR A 65 -24.21 9.22 10.05
C TYR A 65 -22.71 9.33 10.34
N VAL A 66 -22.22 8.76 11.45
CA VAL A 66 -20.80 8.78 11.82
C VAL A 66 -19.93 8.00 10.81
N TYR A 67 -20.41 6.89 10.26
CA TYR A 67 -19.67 6.11 9.27
C TYR A 67 -19.67 6.72 7.87
N ASN A 68 -20.68 7.55 7.54
CA ASN A 68 -20.80 8.24 6.26
C ASN A 68 -20.39 9.72 6.32
N THR A 69 -19.58 10.10 7.30
CA THR A 69 -19.05 11.49 7.38
C THR A 69 -17.82 11.67 6.49
N PRO A 70 -17.52 12.91 6.06
CA PRO A 70 -16.28 13.21 5.34
C PRO A 70 -15.01 12.78 6.09
N THR A 71 -15.08 12.63 7.41
CA THR A 71 -13.93 12.25 8.27
C THR A 71 -13.19 11.02 7.76
N SER A 72 -13.90 9.98 7.36
CA SER A 72 -13.28 8.76 6.85
C SER A 72 -12.51 8.97 5.53
N PHE A 73 -12.88 9.96 4.73
CA PHE A 73 -12.15 10.34 3.52
C PHE A 73 -10.94 11.23 3.84
N PHE A 74 -10.99 12.04 4.91
CA PHE A 74 -9.83 12.76 5.43
C PHE A 74 -8.76 11.78 5.97
N ASP A 75 -9.17 10.74 6.71
CA ASP A 75 -8.27 9.69 7.21
C ASP A 75 -7.61 8.94 6.03
N ALA A 76 -8.39 8.61 5.01
CA ALA A 76 -7.89 7.97 3.79
C ALA A 76 -6.92 8.87 3.01
N ALA A 77 -7.16 10.19 2.98
CA ALA A 77 -6.26 11.16 2.37
C ALA A 77 -4.94 11.25 3.15
N GLU A 78 -4.97 11.26 4.48
CA GLU A 78 -3.76 11.22 5.31
C GLU A 78 -2.96 9.92 5.08
N SER A 79 -3.65 8.79 4.96
CA SER A 79 -3.01 7.50 4.62
C SER A 79 -2.40 7.52 3.22
N CYS A 80 -3.04 8.18 2.25
CA CYS A 80 -2.55 8.34 0.88
C CYS A 80 -1.30 9.20 0.80
N ASP A 81 -1.20 10.24 1.63
CA ASP A 81 -0.13 11.23 1.65
C ASP A 81 1.24 10.67 2.00
N LYS A 82 1.30 9.55 2.71
CA LYS A 82 2.56 8.96 3.16
C LYS A 82 3.49 8.68 1.98
N ASN A 83 4.57 9.49 1.87
CA ASN A 83 5.62 9.42 0.84
C ASN A 83 5.21 9.84 -0.59
N LYS A 84 4.10 10.56 -0.79
CA LYS A 84 3.62 10.96 -2.13
C LYS A 84 3.31 12.44 -2.30
N ARG A 85 3.58 13.28 -1.31
CA ARG A 85 3.25 14.72 -1.28
C ARG A 85 3.91 15.58 -2.36
N SER A 86 4.90 15.06 -3.08
CA SER A 86 5.65 15.79 -4.11
C SER A 86 5.16 15.56 -5.55
N SER A 87 4.10 14.79 -5.76
CA SER A 87 3.52 14.62 -7.10
C SER A 87 2.64 15.82 -7.46
N ALA A 88 2.69 16.27 -8.72
CA ALA A 88 1.98 17.46 -9.18
C ALA A 88 0.46 17.40 -8.89
N ASP A 89 -0.15 16.27 -9.16
CA ASP A 89 -1.56 16.00 -8.89
C ASP A 89 -1.93 16.07 -7.39
N CYS A 90 -1.01 15.63 -6.51
CA CYS A 90 -1.19 15.77 -5.07
C CYS A 90 -1.09 17.23 -4.63
N ILE A 91 -0.12 17.98 -5.16
CA ILE A 91 0.05 19.40 -4.84
C ILE A 91 -1.19 20.18 -5.29
N GLU A 92 -1.64 19.99 -6.53
CA GLU A 92 -2.83 20.64 -7.08
C GLU A 92 -4.09 20.35 -6.24
N PHE A 93 -4.33 19.07 -5.91
CA PHE A 93 -5.46 18.69 -5.05
C PHE A 93 -5.37 19.32 -3.65
N SER A 94 -4.15 19.50 -3.13
CA SER A 94 -3.92 20.01 -1.77
C SER A 94 -4.12 21.52 -1.64
N LEU A 95 -4.20 22.28 -2.74
CA LEU A 95 -4.49 23.72 -2.70
C LEU A 95 -5.86 24.00 -2.06
N ASP A 96 -6.86 23.15 -2.36
CA ASP A 96 -8.21 23.22 -1.79
C ASP A 96 -8.59 21.87 -1.16
N ALA A 97 -7.71 21.30 -0.36
CA ALA A 97 -7.83 19.93 0.14
C ALA A 97 -9.16 19.63 0.81
N SER A 98 -9.63 20.51 1.69
CA SER A 98 -10.88 20.31 2.43
C SER A 98 -12.09 20.25 1.50
N ASP A 99 -12.23 21.19 0.59
CA ASP A 99 -13.34 21.24 -0.36
C ASP A 99 -13.30 20.08 -1.34
N ASN A 100 -12.10 19.73 -1.82
CA ASN A 100 -11.91 18.60 -2.73
C ASN A 100 -12.24 17.26 -2.07
N ILE A 101 -11.89 17.06 -0.79
CA ILE A 101 -12.24 15.84 -0.04
C ILE A 101 -13.76 15.80 0.23
N VAL A 102 -14.37 16.91 0.62
CA VAL A 102 -15.83 16.97 0.84
C VAL A 102 -16.60 16.70 -0.46
N ARG A 103 -16.16 17.26 -1.59
CA ARG A 103 -16.76 16.95 -2.91
C ARG A 103 -16.61 15.46 -3.25
N LEU A 104 -15.43 14.90 -3.07
CA LEU A 104 -15.18 13.47 -3.31
C LEU A 104 -16.06 12.57 -2.42
N TRP A 105 -16.17 12.91 -1.13
CA TRP A 105 -17.08 12.22 -0.22
C TRP A 105 -18.54 12.33 -0.70
N ARG A 106 -18.98 13.52 -1.11
CA ARG A 106 -20.36 13.73 -1.64
C ARG A 106 -20.60 12.87 -2.87
N ASP A 107 -19.67 12.89 -3.85
CA ASP A 107 -19.77 12.04 -5.04
C ASP A 107 -19.89 10.55 -4.66
N ALA A 108 -19.15 10.12 -3.63
CA ALA A 108 -19.20 8.74 -3.16
C ALA A 108 -20.55 8.38 -2.53
N VAL A 109 -21.04 9.18 -1.57
CA VAL A 109 -22.30 8.88 -0.84
C VAL A 109 -23.56 9.08 -1.68
N THR A 110 -23.49 9.93 -2.71
CA THR A 110 -24.59 10.09 -3.69
C THR A 110 -24.50 9.08 -4.83
N LEU A 111 -23.57 8.14 -4.77
CA LEU A 111 -23.33 7.10 -5.79
C LEU A 111 -23.02 7.67 -7.19
N SER A 112 -22.51 8.90 -7.26
CA SER A 112 -22.12 9.58 -8.49
C SER A 112 -20.60 9.55 -8.77
N TYR A 113 -19.83 8.88 -7.91
CA TYR A 113 -18.39 8.74 -8.11
C TYR A 113 -18.07 7.95 -9.38
N GLU A 114 -17.24 8.56 -10.24
CA GLU A 114 -16.60 7.89 -11.37
C GLU A 114 -15.08 8.05 -11.28
N PRO A 115 -14.29 7.01 -11.59
CA PRO A 115 -12.83 7.09 -11.64
C PRO A 115 -12.35 8.09 -12.68
N SER A 116 -11.36 8.89 -12.34
CA SER A 116 -10.71 9.83 -13.26
C SER A 116 -9.82 9.10 -14.26
N PRO A 117 -9.50 9.71 -15.42
CA PRO A 117 -8.54 9.17 -16.38
C PRO A 117 -7.20 8.85 -15.71
N SER A 118 -6.72 7.62 -15.86
CA SER A 118 -5.46 7.18 -15.27
C SER A 118 -4.26 7.65 -16.09
N ASP A 119 -3.16 8.01 -15.43
CA ASP A 119 -1.87 8.23 -16.10
C ASP A 119 -1.27 6.90 -16.57
N VAL A 120 -1.10 6.69 -17.88
CA VAL A 120 -0.47 5.49 -18.40
C VAL A 120 0.97 5.74 -18.83
N PHE A 121 1.86 4.88 -18.38
CA PHE A 121 3.29 4.94 -18.72
C PHE A 121 3.95 3.58 -18.69
N ILE A 122 5.09 3.48 -19.39
CA ILE A 122 5.91 2.27 -19.41
C ILE A 122 7.06 2.39 -18.41
N VAL A 123 7.19 1.39 -17.56
CA VAL A 123 8.36 1.15 -16.72
C VAL A 123 9.25 0.12 -17.42
N PRO A 124 10.41 0.52 -17.97
CA PRO A 124 11.22 -0.36 -18.81
C PRO A 124 12.03 -1.39 -18.01
N TYR A 125 12.26 -1.15 -16.73
CA TYR A 125 13.19 -1.93 -15.92
C TYR A 125 12.62 -2.25 -14.53
N PRO A 126 12.89 -3.43 -13.93
CA PRO A 126 13.73 -4.55 -14.40
C PRO A 126 13.06 -5.44 -15.46
N VAL A 127 11.77 -5.32 -15.64
CA VAL A 127 10.97 -5.95 -16.69
C VAL A 127 10.02 -4.89 -17.22
N LYS A 128 9.91 -4.77 -18.54
CA LYS A 128 9.03 -3.82 -19.19
C LYS A 128 7.58 -4.09 -18.78
N ARG A 129 6.90 -3.07 -18.25
CA ARG A 129 5.52 -3.15 -17.76
C ARG A 129 4.75 -1.89 -18.09
N GLU A 130 3.51 -2.05 -18.46
CA GLU A 130 2.52 -0.99 -18.52
C GLU A 130 1.98 -0.71 -17.12
N VAL A 131 1.91 0.56 -16.75
CA VAL A 131 1.45 1.00 -15.43
C VAL A 131 0.39 2.08 -15.60
N PHE A 132 -0.73 1.93 -14.89
CA PHE A 132 -1.80 2.92 -14.82
C PHE A 132 -1.79 3.55 -13.42
N GLY A 133 -1.30 4.78 -13.34
CA GLY A 133 -1.33 5.57 -12.11
C GLY A 133 -2.69 6.24 -11.95
N ALA A 134 -3.37 6.00 -10.84
CA ALA A 134 -4.59 6.72 -10.51
C ALA A 134 -4.29 8.18 -10.15
N GLN A 135 -5.18 9.10 -10.47
CA GLN A 135 -5.12 10.49 -9.99
C GLN A 135 -5.23 10.54 -8.46
N TYR A 136 -4.73 11.60 -7.84
CA TYR A 136 -4.68 11.70 -6.38
C TYR A 136 -6.07 11.56 -5.72
N ARG A 137 -7.10 12.15 -6.32
CA ARG A 137 -8.51 12.00 -5.93
C ARG A 137 -8.93 10.52 -5.80
N ASP A 138 -8.63 9.72 -6.81
CA ASP A 138 -9.00 8.31 -6.84
C ASP A 138 -8.12 7.47 -5.91
N ARG A 139 -6.86 7.89 -5.68
CA ARG A 139 -6.01 7.24 -4.69
C ARG A 139 -6.56 7.35 -3.27
N ILE A 140 -7.26 8.44 -2.93
CA ILE A 140 -7.99 8.56 -1.65
C ILE A 140 -9.08 7.50 -1.55
N VAL A 141 -9.90 7.33 -2.60
CA VAL A 141 -10.92 6.26 -2.66
C VAL A 141 -10.27 4.88 -2.53
N HIS A 142 -9.14 4.65 -3.22
CA HIS A 142 -8.40 3.39 -3.12
C HIS A 142 -7.90 3.11 -1.70
N HIS A 143 -7.44 4.11 -0.96
CA HIS A 143 -7.04 3.97 0.44
C HIS A 143 -8.26 3.71 1.33
N TRP A 144 -9.36 4.42 1.10
CA TRP A 144 -10.62 4.23 1.81
C TRP A 144 -11.14 2.78 1.67
N ILE A 145 -11.14 2.24 0.45
CA ILE A 145 -11.48 0.83 0.18
C ILE A 145 -10.50 -0.11 0.87
N ALA A 146 -9.18 0.12 0.70
CA ALA A 146 -8.15 -0.76 1.24
C ALA A 146 -8.21 -0.87 2.76
N GLU A 147 -8.47 0.20 3.49
CA GLU A 147 -8.61 0.20 4.95
C GLU A 147 -9.77 -0.70 5.44
N ARG A 148 -10.79 -0.90 4.61
CA ARG A 148 -11.96 -1.72 4.93
C ARG A 148 -11.80 -3.17 4.55
N ILE A 149 -11.19 -3.44 3.39
CA ILE A 149 -11.03 -4.82 2.90
C ILE A 149 -9.77 -5.51 3.48
N ASP A 150 -8.69 -4.78 3.77
CA ASP A 150 -7.42 -5.34 4.27
C ASP A 150 -7.61 -6.23 5.52
N PRO A 151 -8.40 -5.84 6.55
CA PRO A 151 -8.65 -6.69 7.71
C PRO A 151 -9.34 -8.02 7.36
N LEU A 152 -10.28 -8.02 6.40
CA LEU A 152 -10.99 -9.21 5.94
C LEU A 152 -10.03 -10.16 5.21
N LEU A 153 -9.23 -9.60 4.31
CA LEU A 153 -8.22 -10.35 3.56
C LEU A 153 -7.15 -10.93 4.49
N GLU A 154 -6.70 -10.16 5.48
CA GLU A 154 -5.72 -10.63 6.47
C GLU A 154 -6.28 -11.77 7.33
N ALA A 155 -7.56 -11.72 7.71
CA ALA A 155 -8.22 -12.82 8.41
C ALA A 155 -8.23 -14.10 7.54
N ARG A 156 -8.58 -13.98 6.25
CA ARG A 156 -8.53 -15.09 5.28
C ARG A 156 -7.12 -15.65 5.12
N PHE A 157 -6.11 -14.80 4.89
CA PHE A 157 -4.72 -15.24 4.73
C PHE A 157 -4.14 -15.91 5.99
N LYS A 158 -4.58 -15.51 7.18
CA LYS A 158 -4.23 -16.17 8.45
C LYS A 158 -4.83 -17.58 8.51
N ARG A 159 -6.09 -17.76 8.11
CA ARG A 159 -6.72 -19.09 8.01
C ARG A 159 -5.98 -20.00 7.04
N GLN A 160 -5.36 -19.43 6.01
CA GLN A 160 -4.52 -20.13 5.03
C GLN A 160 -3.05 -20.24 5.48
N TYR A 161 -2.76 -20.28 6.78
CA TYR A 161 -1.41 -20.43 7.36
C TYR A 161 -0.40 -19.39 6.87
N ASN A 162 -0.85 -18.23 6.43
CA ASN A 162 -0.01 -17.14 5.91
C ASN A 162 0.89 -17.57 4.74
N VAL A 163 0.47 -18.47 3.88
CA VAL A 163 1.28 -18.90 2.72
C VAL A 163 1.57 -17.75 1.75
N SER A 164 0.63 -16.82 1.57
CA SER A 164 0.84 -15.61 0.77
C SER A 164 1.66 -14.57 1.53
N LYS A 165 2.75 -14.07 0.90
CA LYS A 165 3.70 -13.12 1.53
C LYS A 165 3.79 -11.77 0.82
N ASN A 166 3.06 -11.55 -0.26
CA ASN A 166 3.11 -10.29 -1.02
C ASN A 166 2.03 -9.31 -0.57
N CYS A 167 2.29 -8.00 -0.71
CA CYS A 167 1.33 -6.91 -0.45
C CYS A 167 0.63 -6.99 0.91
N ARG A 168 1.32 -7.43 1.95
CA ARG A 168 0.81 -7.58 3.32
C ARG A 168 1.75 -6.92 4.32
N LYS A 169 1.21 -6.29 5.38
CA LYS A 169 2.00 -5.67 6.46
C LYS A 169 2.80 -6.74 7.21
N GLY A 170 4.09 -6.49 7.42
CA GLY A 170 4.99 -7.43 8.11
C GLY A 170 5.54 -8.57 7.24
N PHE A 171 5.08 -8.70 6.00
CA PHE A 171 5.56 -9.69 5.04
C PHE A 171 6.31 -9.03 3.87
N GLY A 172 7.01 -9.83 3.07
CA GLY A 172 7.74 -9.35 1.90
C GLY A 172 8.74 -10.38 1.38
N CYS A 173 9.56 -9.98 0.41
CA CYS A 173 10.51 -10.90 -0.27
C CYS A 173 11.41 -11.67 0.70
N LEU A 174 11.92 -10.99 1.74
CA LEU A 174 12.83 -11.64 2.70
C LEU A 174 12.11 -12.69 3.56
N THR A 175 10.89 -12.35 4.04
CA THR A 175 10.08 -13.31 4.80
C THR A 175 9.66 -14.49 3.96
N ALA A 176 9.31 -14.28 2.69
CA ALA A 176 8.98 -15.36 1.75
C ALA A 176 10.17 -16.33 1.54
N VAL A 177 11.35 -15.79 1.28
CA VAL A 177 12.56 -16.60 1.07
C VAL A 177 12.94 -17.39 2.33
N LYS A 178 12.88 -16.76 3.51
CA LYS A 178 13.18 -17.44 4.79
C LYS A 178 12.12 -18.50 5.12
N SER A 179 10.85 -18.20 4.89
CA SER A 179 9.74 -19.14 5.08
C SER A 179 9.92 -20.38 4.21
N LEU A 180 10.16 -20.20 2.91
CA LEU A 180 10.39 -21.34 2.01
C LEU A 180 11.63 -22.15 2.40
N ALA A 181 12.72 -21.50 2.80
CA ALA A 181 13.92 -22.19 3.26
C ALA A 181 13.65 -23.03 4.52
N SER A 182 12.89 -22.52 5.48
CA SER A 182 12.46 -23.23 6.67
C SER A 182 11.58 -24.43 6.33
N LYS A 183 10.61 -24.25 5.41
CA LYS A 183 9.74 -25.34 4.94
C LYS A 183 10.52 -26.45 4.25
N ILE A 184 11.48 -26.11 3.39
CA ILE A 184 12.37 -27.09 2.77
C ILE A 184 13.15 -27.86 3.85
N TYR A 185 13.72 -27.17 4.84
CA TYR A 185 14.43 -27.81 5.93
C TYR A 185 13.54 -28.77 6.73
N SER A 186 12.33 -28.35 7.05
CA SER A 186 11.35 -29.13 7.81
C SER A 186 10.92 -30.39 7.06
N ILE A 187 10.40 -30.27 5.82
CA ILE A 187 9.85 -31.39 5.06
C ILE A 187 10.93 -32.39 4.64
N THR A 188 12.18 -31.92 4.46
CA THR A 188 13.34 -32.80 4.16
C THR A 188 13.98 -33.40 5.42
N GLU A 189 13.45 -33.16 6.59
CA GLU A 189 14.01 -33.57 7.88
C GLU A 189 15.52 -33.23 7.96
N GLY A 190 15.85 -31.95 7.80
CA GLY A 190 17.23 -31.48 7.84
C GLY A 190 18.05 -31.84 6.60
N TYR A 191 17.44 -31.92 5.44
CA TYR A 191 18.04 -32.28 4.13
C TYR A 191 18.41 -33.75 3.97
N THR A 192 17.77 -34.64 4.72
CA THR A 192 18.02 -36.10 4.66
C THR A 192 17.05 -36.83 3.74
N LYS A 193 15.80 -36.31 3.58
CA LYS A 193 14.78 -36.90 2.73
C LYS A 193 14.70 -36.23 1.36
N ASP A 194 14.36 -37.02 0.35
CA ASP A 194 14.08 -36.49 -0.99
C ASP A 194 12.72 -35.81 -1.05
N VAL A 195 12.70 -34.61 -1.64
CA VAL A 195 11.52 -33.80 -1.83
C VAL A 195 11.56 -33.19 -3.22
N ILE A 196 10.43 -33.20 -3.89
CA ILE A 196 10.22 -32.53 -5.18
C ILE A 196 9.72 -31.10 -4.95
N VAL A 197 10.35 -30.17 -5.60
CA VAL A 197 9.91 -28.77 -5.68
C VAL A 197 9.14 -28.59 -6.97
N ILE A 198 7.90 -28.15 -6.84
CA ILE A 198 7.06 -27.72 -7.94
C ILE A 198 6.99 -26.18 -7.86
N ARG A 199 7.51 -25.50 -8.86
CA ARG A 199 7.42 -24.05 -8.97
C ARG A 199 6.60 -23.69 -10.20
N LEU A 200 5.57 -22.87 -10.01
CA LEU A 200 4.61 -22.48 -11.03
C LEU A 200 4.47 -20.95 -11.07
N ASP A 201 4.09 -20.44 -12.21
CA ASP A 201 3.89 -19.02 -12.49
C ASP A 201 2.65 -18.88 -13.39
N ILE A 202 1.86 -17.84 -13.20
CA ILE A 202 0.66 -17.58 -14.02
C ILE A 202 1.06 -16.71 -15.21
N LYS A 203 0.55 -17.06 -16.37
CA LYS A 203 0.79 -16.29 -17.59
C LYS A 203 0.00 -14.98 -17.58
N GLY A 204 0.71 -13.83 -17.67
CA GLY A 204 0.05 -12.53 -17.79
C GLY A 204 -0.91 -12.21 -16.65
N PHE A 205 -0.61 -12.62 -15.42
CA PHE A 205 -1.55 -12.71 -14.29
C PHE A 205 -2.48 -11.49 -14.16
N PHE A 206 -1.94 -10.28 -13.98
CA PHE A 206 -2.77 -9.08 -13.84
C PHE A 206 -3.67 -8.81 -15.05
N MET A 207 -3.22 -9.18 -16.25
CA MET A 207 -3.94 -8.96 -17.50
C MET A 207 -4.95 -10.08 -17.81
N SER A 208 -4.97 -11.16 -17.00
CA SER A 208 -5.85 -12.30 -17.18
C SER A 208 -6.90 -12.46 -16.07
N ILE A 209 -6.88 -11.63 -15.04
CA ILE A 209 -7.87 -11.69 -13.95
C ILE A 209 -9.26 -11.39 -14.52
N ASP A 210 -10.19 -12.31 -14.31
CA ASP A 210 -11.61 -12.14 -14.63
C ASP A 210 -12.26 -11.26 -13.56
N LYS A 211 -12.81 -10.11 -13.98
CA LYS A 211 -13.41 -9.14 -13.05
C LYS A 211 -14.74 -9.60 -12.48
N ASP A 212 -15.47 -10.45 -13.21
CA ASP A 212 -16.74 -11.00 -12.73
C ASP A 212 -16.50 -12.04 -11.63
N VAL A 213 -15.49 -12.91 -11.81
CA VAL A 213 -15.04 -13.83 -10.75
C VAL A 213 -14.53 -13.04 -9.54
N LEU A 214 -13.70 -12.03 -9.77
CA LEU A 214 -13.15 -11.19 -8.69
C LEU A 214 -14.26 -10.45 -7.92
N TRP A 215 -15.27 -9.93 -8.65
CA TRP A 215 -16.40 -9.24 -8.02
C TRP A 215 -17.21 -10.19 -7.16
N TRP A 216 -17.57 -11.37 -7.69
CA TRP A 216 -18.28 -12.39 -6.92
C TRP A 216 -17.54 -12.77 -5.63
N MET A 217 -16.23 -12.95 -5.70
CA MET A 217 -15.41 -13.24 -4.51
C MET A 217 -15.49 -12.13 -3.45
N TYR A 218 -15.45 -10.86 -3.87
CA TYR A 218 -15.55 -9.73 -2.93
C TYR A 218 -16.95 -9.57 -2.38
N GLU A 219 -17.97 -9.72 -3.21
CA GLU A 219 -19.37 -9.63 -2.78
C GLU A 219 -19.66 -10.70 -1.71
N ASP A 220 -19.27 -11.95 -1.95
CA ASP A 220 -19.40 -13.04 -0.99
C ASP A 220 -18.66 -12.73 0.34
N LEU A 221 -17.39 -12.33 0.27
CA LEU A 221 -16.60 -11.99 1.45
C LEU A 221 -17.21 -10.83 2.25
N ILE A 222 -17.63 -9.76 1.58
CA ILE A 222 -18.17 -8.56 2.23
C ILE A 222 -19.54 -8.85 2.81
N MET A 223 -20.38 -9.60 2.11
CA MET A 223 -21.70 -9.97 2.63
C MET A 223 -21.59 -10.88 3.86
N ALA A 224 -20.62 -11.79 3.88
CA ALA A 224 -20.40 -12.70 5.00
C ALA A 224 -19.73 -12.05 6.22
N ASP A 225 -18.65 -11.26 6.00
CA ASP A 225 -17.74 -10.88 7.08
C ASP A 225 -17.71 -9.36 7.38
N TYR A 226 -18.37 -8.51 6.59
CA TYR A 226 -18.37 -7.06 6.80
C TYR A 226 -19.70 -6.55 7.36
N HIS A 227 -19.72 -6.20 8.64
CA HIS A 227 -20.94 -5.82 9.37
C HIS A 227 -21.03 -4.33 9.73
N LYS A 228 -20.27 -3.46 9.03
CA LYS A 228 -20.33 -2.02 9.29
C LYS A 228 -21.41 -1.34 8.44
N PRO A 229 -21.96 -0.19 8.90
CA PRO A 229 -23.04 0.52 8.19
C PRO A 229 -22.68 1.02 6.79
N ASP A 230 -21.38 1.24 6.50
CA ASP A 230 -20.88 1.69 5.20
C ASP A 230 -20.68 0.55 4.17
N LYS A 231 -21.31 -0.63 4.40
CA LYS A 231 -21.22 -1.81 3.51
C LYS A 231 -21.63 -1.49 2.07
N ASP A 232 -22.76 -0.82 1.88
CA ASP A 232 -23.28 -0.53 0.54
C ASP A 232 -22.38 0.46 -0.20
N LEU A 233 -21.84 1.45 0.50
CA LEU A 233 -20.85 2.37 -0.04
C LEU A 233 -19.55 1.64 -0.41
N LEU A 234 -19.10 0.70 0.44
CA LEU A 234 -17.93 -0.13 0.14
C LEU A 234 -18.13 -0.96 -1.13
N LEU A 235 -19.27 -1.64 -1.24
CA LEU A 235 -19.61 -2.43 -2.43
C LEU A 235 -19.67 -1.55 -3.68
N TYR A 236 -20.30 -0.38 -3.60
CA TYR A 236 -20.38 0.56 -4.71
C TYR A 236 -18.98 1.02 -5.19
N LEU A 237 -18.16 1.57 -4.28
CA LEU A 237 -16.84 2.08 -4.64
C LEU A 237 -15.88 0.99 -5.10
N LEU A 238 -15.95 -0.18 -4.48
CA LEU A 238 -15.16 -1.34 -4.89
C LEU A 238 -15.55 -1.83 -6.29
N ARG A 239 -16.85 -1.90 -6.58
CA ARG A 239 -17.36 -2.27 -7.91
C ARG A 239 -16.89 -1.29 -8.98
N LYS A 240 -17.02 0.03 -8.73
CA LYS A 240 -16.50 1.08 -9.63
C LYS A 240 -15.00 0.93 -9.87
N THR A 241 -14.23 0.54 -8.84
CA THR A 241 -12.78 0.37 -8.94
C THR A 241 -12.39 -0.92 -9.69
N ILE A 242 -13.10 -2.03 -9.50
CA ILE A 242 -12.83 -3.31 -10.17
C ILE A 242 -13.17 -3.22 -11.66
N TYR A 243 -14.37 -2.68 -11.97
CA TYR A 243 -14.81 -2.57 -13.36
C TYR A 243 -14.25 -1.37 -14.11
N ASP A 244 -13.46 -0.51 -13.44
CA ASP A 244 -12.72 0.53 -14.14
C ASP A 244 -11.86 -0.08 -15.27
N ALA A 245 -12.03 0.47 -16.47
CA ALA A 245 -11.33 0.06 -17.67
C ALA A 245 -10.42 1.18 -18.18
N PRO A 246 -9.29 1.45 -17.48
CA PRO A 246 -8.46 2.63 -17.74
C PRO A 246 -7.81 2.62 -19.13
N GLN A 247 -7.80 1.48 -19.84
CA GLN A 247 -7.36 1.41 -21.23
C GLN A 247 -8.26 2.19 -22.21
N HIS A 248 -9.48 2.57 -21.80
CA HIS A 248 -10.40 3.37 -22.62
C HIS A 248 -10.40 4.87 -22.25
N HIS A 249 -9.91 5.23 -21.05
CA HIS A 249 -9.81 6.62 -20.61
C HIS A 249 -8.51 6.86 -19.81
N PHE A 250 -7.50 7.38 -20.48
CA PHE A 250 -6.18 7.59 -19.88
C PHE A 250 -5.48 8.83 -20.43
N ILE A 251 -4.51 9.33 -19.65
CA ILE A 251 -3.54 10.34 -20.06
C ILE A 251 -2.19 9.65 -20.30
N ARG A 252 -1.68 9.71 -21.53
CA ARG A 252 -0.42 9.05 -21.87
C ARG A 252 0.77 9.90 -21.41
N ARG A 253 1.66 9.29 -20.60
CA ARG A 253 2.89 9.93 -20.09
C ARG A 253 4.16 9.44 -20.76
N SER A 254 4.14 8.28 -21.41
CA SER A 254 5.27 7.78 -22.22
C SER A 254 4.99 7.92 -23.71
N PRO A 255 6.03 8.06 -24.57
CA PRO A 255 5.85 8.10 -26.02
C PRO A 255 5.23 6.77 -26.52
N ARG A 256 4.52 6.82 -27.65
CA ARG A 256 3.87 5.62 -28.23
C ARG A 256 4.85 4.47 -28.46
N SER A 257 6.06 4.77 -28.95
CA SER A 257 7.13 3.79 -29.19
C SER A 257 7.55 3.01 -27.93
N ALA A 258 7.21 3.52 -26.74
CA ALA A 258 7.49 2.78 -25.51
C ALA A 258 6.68 1.46 -25.40
N TRP A 259 5.62 1.26 -26.19
CA TRP A 259 4.82 0.04 -26.21
C TRP A 259 5.29 -0.98 -27.26
N ASP A 260 6.14 -0.60 -28.24
CA ASP A 260 6.44 -1.44 -29.42
C ASP A 260 6.89 -2.87 -29.11
N ASP A 261 7.73 -3.09 -28.07
CA ASP A 261 8.20 -4.42 -27.70
C ASP A 261 7.46 -5.01 -26.48
N LEU A 262 6.32 -4.46 -26.09
CA LEU A 262 5.57 -4.98 -24.97
C LEU A 262 4.71 -6.17 -25.40
N PRO A 263 4.90 -7.38 -24.83
CA PRO A 263 4.06 -8.52 -25.16
C PRO A 263 2.58 -8.21 -24.85
N PRO A 264 1.63 -8.70 -25.70
CA PRO A 264 0.19 -8.46 -25.49
C PRO A 264 -0.30 -8.92 -24.10
N ASP A 265 0.23 -10.02 -23.57
CA ASP A 265 -0.09 -10.55 -22.24
C ASP A 265 0.46 -9.71 -21.07
N LYS A 266 1.05 -8.53 -21.36
CA LYS A 266 1.56 -7.55 -20.36
C LYS A 266 0.99 -6.16 -20.54
N SER A 267 -0.03 -6.01 -21.37
CA SER A 267 -0.74 -4.77 -21.62
C SER A 267 -2.25 -4.98 -21.45
N LEU A 268 -2.95 -3.99 -20.92
CA LEU A 268 -4.40 -3.93 -20.92
C LEU A 268 -4.96 -3.41 -22.26
N MET A 269 -4.11 -2.73 -23.06
CA MET A 269 -4.54 -2.20 -24.33
C MET A 269 -5.01 -3.34 -25.26
N GLY A 270 -6.27 -3.28 -25.69
CA GLY A 270 -6.88 -4.31 -26.51
C GLY A 270 -7.52 -5.48 -25.74
N ASN A 271 -7.41 -5.52 -24.40
CA ASN A 271 -8.15 -6.49 -23.60
C ASN A 271 -9.65 -6.14 -23.55
N ASP A 272 -10.47 -7.17 -23.39
CA ASP A 272 -11.88 -7.02 -22.99
C ASP A 272 -11.93 -6.21 -21.67
N PRO A 273 -12.85 -5.21 -21.52
CA PRO A 273 -12.99 -4.41 -20.30
C PRO A 273 -13.25 -5.25 -19.03
N ARG A 274 -13.77 -6.47 -19.17
CA ARG A 274 -14.01 -7.40 -18.06
C ARG A 274 -12.78 -8.22 -17.68
N ILE A 275 -11.73 -8.20 -18.48
CA ILE A 275 -10.53 -9.02 -18.28
C ILE A 275 -9.32 -8.14 -17.99
N GLY A 276 -8.67 -8.42 -16.88
CA GLY A 276 -7.46 -7.76 -16.43
C GLY A 276 -7.72 -6.58 -15.49
N ILE A 277 -6.79 -6.40 -14.56
CA ILE A 277 -6.77 -5.28 -13.61
C ILE A 277 -5.47 -4.48 -13.77
N ALA A 278 -5.58 -3.17 -13.58
CA ALA A 278 -4.48 -2.23 -13.83
C ALA A 278 -3.32 -2.39 -12.83
N ILE A 279 -2.10 -2.55 -13.33
CA ILE A 279 -0.89 -2.46 -12.50
C ILE A 279 -0.68 -0.98 -12.14
N GLY A 280 -0.50 -0.70 -10.84
CA GLY A 280 -0.23 0.65 -10.32
C GLY A 280 -1.30 1.19 -9.38
N LYS A 281 -2.45 0.52 -9.28
CA LYS A 281 -3.52 0.85 -8.33
C LYS A 281 -3.41 0.00 -7.06
N LEU A 282 -3.64 0.59 -5.89
CA LEU A 282 -3.59 -0.13 -4.61
C LEU A 282 -4.61 -1.27 -4.51
N PRO A 283 -5.89 -1.08 -4.87
CA PRO A 283 -6.87 -2.18 -4.87
C PRO A 283 -6.50 -3.33 -5.78
N SER A 284 -5.86 -3.07 -6.92
CA SER A 284 -5.40 -4.16 -7.83
C SER A 284 -4.40 -5.10 -7.17
N GLN A 285 -3.52 -4.58 -6.31
CA GLN A 285 -2.54 -5.42 -5.59
C GLN A 285 -3.22 -6.31 -4.54
N LEU A 286 -4.20 -5.77 -3.81
CA LEU A 286 -4.99 -6.52 -2.83
C LEU A 286 -5.86 -7.56 -3.53
N SER A 287 -6.53 -7.16 -4.62
CA SER A 287 -7.37 -8.03 -5.44
C SER A 287 -6.61 -9.20 -6.06
N ALA A 288 -5.41 -8.95 -6.58
CA ALA A 288 -4.56 -10.00 -7.14
C ALA A 288 -4.20 -11.07 -6.08
N ASN A 289 -3.87 -10.65 -4.87
CA ASN A 289 -3.57 -11.55 -3.75
C ASN A 289 -4.82 -12.31 -3.30
N PHE A 290 -5.97 -11.63 -3.25
CA PHE A 290 -7.26 -12.23 -2.91
C PHE A 290 -7.70 -13.26 -3.96
N TYR A 291 -7.57 -12.93 -5.24
CA TYR A 291 -7.89 -13.84 -6.35
C TYR A 291 -7.13 -15.17 -6.23
N MET A 292 -5.84 -15.11 -5.95
CA MET A 292 -5.02 -16.30 -5.75
C MET A 292 -5.34 -17.08 -4.48
N SER A 293 -6.04 -16.48 -3.51
CA SER A 293 -6.41 -17.17 -2.27
C SER A 293 -7.37 -18.34 -2.49
N VAL A 294 -8.15 -18.32 -3.56
CA VAL A 294 -9.03 -19.44 -3.97
C VAL A 294 -8.19 -20.64 -4.42
N LEU A 295 -7.11 -20.39 -5.17
CA LEU A 295 -6.16 -21.45 -5.50
C LEU A 295 -5.48 -22.01 -4.24
N VAL A 296 -5.16 -21.15 -3.26
CA VAL A 296 -4.58 -21.60 -1.99
C VAL A 296 -5.53 -22.54 -1.25
N ASP A 297 -6.82 -22.23 -1.19
CA ASP A 297 -7.81 -23.12 -0.57
C ASP A 297 -7.87 -24.47 -1.28
N TYR A 298 -7.92 -24.47 -2.61
CA TYR A 298 -7.89 -25.71 -3.40
C TYR A 298 -6.62 -26.55 -3.14
N LEU A 299 -5.46 -25.90 -3.11
CA LEU A 299 -4.19 -26.58 -2.84
C LEU A 299 -4.14 -27.21 -1.44
N LEU A 300 -4.59 -26.47 -0.42
CA LEU A 300 -4.54 -26.91 0.97
C LEU A 300 -5.64 -27.92 1.31
N ASN A 301 -6.88 -27.67 0.87
CA ASN A 301 -8.06 -28.40 1.32
C ASN A 301 -8.38 -29.60 0.40
N ASP A 302 -8.24 -29.46 -0.92
CA ASP A 302 -8.60 -30.52 -1.89
C ASP A 302 -7.39 -31.36 -2.28
N LEU A 303 -6.29 -30.72 -2.68
CA LEU A 303 -5.08 -31.43 -3.08
C LEU A 303 -4.22 -31.87 -1.90
N LYS A 304 -4.49 -31.35 -0.69
CA LYS A 304 -3.76 -31.69 0.56
C LYS A 304 -2.24 -31.55 0.36
N VAL A 305 -1.79 -30.43 -0.24
CA VAL A 305 -0.35 -30.17 -0.41
C VAL A 305 0.34 -30.08 0.96
N GLU A 306 1.52 -30.67 1.08
CA GLU A 306 2.26 -30.77 2.33
C GLU A 306 2.79 -29.40 2.75
N GLU A 307 3.45 -28.68 1.82
CA GLU A 307 3.97 -27.35 2.05
C GLU A 307 3.78 -26.45 0.83
N LEU A 308 3.30 -25.26 1.06
CA LEU A 308 3.02 -24.25 0.04
C LEU A 308 3.60 -22.90 0.45
N GLU A 309 4.24 -22.20 -0.46
CA GLU A 309 4.67 -20.81 -0.31
C GLU A 309 4.27 -20.00 -1.55
N MET A 310 3.70 -18.83 -1.36
CA MET A 310 3.19 -18.00 -2.46
C MET A 310 3.69 -16.55 -2.34
N PHE A 311 4.04 -15.97 -3.49
CA PHE A 311 4.36 -14.56 -3.63
C PHE A 311 3.67 -14.01 -4.87
N MET A 312 2.44 -13.57 -4.73
CA MET A 312 1.52 -13.19 -5.80
C MET A 312 1.23 -14.38 -6.73
N ASP A 313 1.70 -14.33 -7.98
CA ASP A 313 1.55 -15.33 -9.03
C ASP A 313 2.68 -16.38 -9.08
N ASP A 314 3.77 -16.17 -8.34
CA ASP A 314 4.90 -17.11 -8.24
C ASP A 314 4.71 -17.99 -6.99
N PHE A 315 4.41 -19.27 -7.15
CA PHE A 315 4.17 -20.17 -6.03
C PHE A 315 4.98 -21.45 -6.12
N VAL A 316 5.31 -21.96 -4.94
CA VAL A 316 6.17 -23.14 -4.76
C VAL A 316 5.45 -24.14 -3.86
N ILE A 317 5.31 -25.36 -4.35
CA ILE A 317 4.82 -26.52 -3.58
C ILE A 317 5.98 -27.46 -3.33
N LEU A 318 6.05 -28.02 -2.14
CA LEU A 318 6.99 -29.08 -1.77
C LEU A 318 6.22 -30.39 -1.61
N ASP A 319 6.68 -31.44 -2.28
CA ASP A 319 6.01 -32.74 -2.37
C ASP A 319 6.98 -33.87 -2.07
N SER A 320 6.71 -34.66 -1.03
CA SER A 320 7.54 -35.81 -0.64
C SER A 320 7.18 -37.09 -1.38
N LYS A 321 6.07 -37.10 -2.16
CA LYS A 321 5.52 -38.30 -2.82
C LYS A 321 6.16 -38.63 -4.19
N GLY A 322 7.07 -37.76 -4.65
CA GLY A 322 7.86 -38.00 -5.83
C GLY A 322 7.33 -37.33 -7.11
N VAL A 323 8.13 -37.55 -8.19
CA VAL A 323 7.94 -36.80 -9.46
C VAL A 323 6.60 -37.08 -10.15
N GLU A 324 6.11 -38.30 -10.13
CA GLU A 324 4.86 -38.66 -10.82
C GLU A 324 3.65 -38.06 -10.10
N HIS A 325 3.66 -38.05 -8.76
CA HIS A 325 2.64 -37.35 -7.97
C HIS A 325 2.65 -35.83 -8.26
N ALA A 326 3.84 -35.24 -8.30
CA ALA A 326 4.03 -33.83 -8.64
C ALA A 326 3.47 -33.49 -10.05
N ARG A 327 3.70 -34.33 -11.06
CA ARG A 327 3.15 -34.15 -12.42
C ARG A 327 1.63 -34.25 -12.45
N ALA A 328 1.05 -35.23 -11.77
CA ALA A 328 -0.40 -35.37 -11.65
C ALA A 328 -1.03 -34.15 -10.94
N MET A 329 -0.39 -33.65 -9.90
CA MET A 329 -0.81 -32.45 -9.18
C MET A 329 -0.80 -31.22 -10.10
N VAL A 330 0.25 -30.98 -10.87
CA VAL A 330 0.33 -29.87 -11.84
C VAL A 330 -0.79 -29.94 -12.85
N SER A 331 -1.17 -31.14 -13.33
CA SER A 331 -2.29 -31.31 -14.25
C SER A 331 -3.62 -30.89 -13.62
N LYS A 332 -3.88 -31.26 -12.37
CA LYS A 332 -5.07 -30.84 -11.62
C LYS A 332 -5.10 -29.32 -11.39
N ILE A 333 -3.97 -28.74 -11.01
CA ILE A 333 -3.83 -27.27 -10.82
C ILE A 333 -4.13 -26.53 -12.13
N LYS A 334 -3.64 -27.03 -13.27
CA LYS A 334 -3.88 -26.43 -14.58
C LYS A 334 -5.37 -26.39 -14.92
N VAL A 335 -6.10 -27.48 -14.67
CA VAL A 335 -7.55 -27.55 -14.87
C VAL A 335 -8.27 -26.56 -13.97
N PHE A 336 -7.97 -26.57 -12.67
CA PHE A 336 -8.58 -25.65 -11.71
C PHE A 336 -8.34 -24.17 -12.06
N CYS A 337 -7.12 -23.79 -12.38
CA CYS A 337 -6.79 -22.43 -12.78
C CYS A 337 -7.60 -21.99 -14.02
N LYS A 338 -7.75 -22.89 -15.01
CA LYS A 338 -8.48 -22.59 -16.23
C LYS A 338 -9.99 -22.50 -16.00
N ASP A 339 -10.56 -23.48 -15.32
CA ASP A 339 -12.00 -23.69 -15.27
C ASP A 339 -12.68 -22.87 -14.15
N VAL A 340 -11.96 -22.59 -13.04
CA VAL A 340 -12.50 -21.87 -11.90
C VAL A 340 -12.02 -20.41 -11.86
N LEU A 341 -10.74 -20.18 -12.13
CA LEU A 341 -10.14 -18.85 -12.05
C LEU A 341 -9.95 -18.18 -13.43
N HIS A 342 -10.29 -18.84 -14.53
CA HIS A 342 -10.12 -18.35 -15.89
C HIS A 342 -8.69 -17.83 -16.21
N ILE A 343 -7.68 -18.36 -15.50
CA ILE A 343 -6.26 -18.02 -15.69
C ILE A 343 -5.47 -19.24 -16.16
N ASN A 344 -4.32 -19.01 -16.77
CA ASN A 344 -3.49 -20.09 -17.30
C ASN A 344 -2.10 -20.12 -16.67
N LEU A 345 -1.61 -21.32 -16.36
CA LEU A 345 -0.21 -21.52 -16.00
C LEU A 345 0.70 -21.12 -17.16
N HIS A 346 1.83 -20.50 -16.86
CA HIS A 346 2.81 -20.13 -17.87
C HIS A 346 3.55 -21.37 -18.40
N PRO A 347 3.37 -21.77 -19.69
CA PRO A 347 3.83 -23.07 -20.20
C PRO A 347 5.36 -23.29 -20.09
N LYS A 348 6.14 -22.20 -20.13
CA LYS A 348 7.61 -22.23 -20.05
C LYS A 348 8.14 -22.03 -18.64
N LYS A 349 7.27 -21.95 -17.61
CA LYS A 349 7.69 -21.69 -16.22
C LYS A 349 7.09 -22.69 -15.24
N ILE A 350 6.98 -23.93 -15.67
CA ILE A 350 6.62 -25.09 -14.85
C ILE A 350 7.91 -25.83 -14.54
N TYR A 351 8.33 -25.80 -13.27
CA TYR A 351 9.55 -26.46 -12.82
C TYR A 351 9.19 -27.55 -11.82
N ILE A 352 9.59 -28.78 -12.12
CA ILE A 352 9.47 -29.95 -11.23
C ILE A 352 10.88 -30.52 -11.10
N GLN A 353 11.45 -30.43 -9.91
CA GLN A 353 12.85 -30.81 -9.70
C GLN A 353 13.12 -31.17 -8.25
N PRO A 354 14.16 -32.03 -7.97
CA PRO A 354 14.63 -32.22 -6.63
C PRO A 354 15.11 -30.92 -5.97
N TYR A 355 14.86 -30.75 -4.67
CA TYR A 355 15.24 -29.52 -3.94
C TYR A 355 16.76 -29.27 -3.94
N GLN A 356 17.58 -30.31 -4.07
CA GLN A 356 19.04 -30.23 -4.13
C GLN A 356 19.54 -29.37 -5.30
N HIS A 357 18.78 -29.28 -6.40
CA HIS A 357 19.10 -28.41 -7.53
C HIS A 357 19.00 -26.94 -7.14
N GLY A 358 18.31 -26.63 -6.04
CA GLY A 358 18.06 -25.28 -5.52
C GLY A 358 16.81 -24.66 -6.10
N VAL A 359 16.17 -23.81 -5.31
CA VAL A 359 14.92 -23.15 -5.66
C VAL A 359 15.17 -21.66 -5.90
N LEU A 360 14.94 -21.21 -7.14
CA LEU A 360 14.95 -19.78 -7.45
C LEU A 360 13.58 -19.20 -7.05
N TYR A 361 13.56 -18.37 -6.03
CA TYR A 361 12.32 -17.77 -5.52
C TYR A 361 12.54 -16.31 -5.08
N VAL A 362 11.68 -15.41 -5.54
CA VAL A 362 11.67 -13.97 -5.20
C VAL A 362 13.07 -13.33 -5.24
N GLY A 363 13.85 -13.64 -6.28
CA GLY A 363 15.19 -13.06 -6.48
C GLY A 363 16.33 -13.70 -5.67
N ALA A 364 16.05 -14.74 -4.89
CA ALA A 364 17.03 -15.53 -4.18
C ALA A 364 17.11 -16.96 -4.74
N MET A 365 18.26 -17.61 -4.57
CA MET A 365 18.48 -19.03 -4.84
C MET A 365 18.65 -19.75 -3.51
N ILE A 366 17.67 -20.55 -3.14
CA ILE A 366 17.68 -21.35 -1.92
C ILE A 366 18.30 -22.72 -2.24
N LYS A 367 19.35 -23.11 -1.52
CA LYS A 367 19.98 -24.41 -1.58
C LYS A 367 20.12 -24.97 -0.17
N PRO A 368 20.37 -26.29 0.00
CA PRO A 368 20.67 -26.86 1.31
C PRO A 368 21.71 -26.00 2.05
N ASN A 369 21.42 -25.63 3.28
CA ASN A 369 22.28 -24.85 4.17
C ASN A 369 22.70 -23.43 3.67
N ARG A 370 22.26 -22.99 2.50
CA ARG A 370 22.72 -21.70 1.92
C ARG A 370 21.65 -20.99 1.12
N ILE A 371 21.56 -19.68 1.29
CA ILE A 371 20.72 -18.81 0.45
C ILE A 371 21.64 -17.82 -0.26
N TYR A 372 21.50 -17.75 -1.57
CA TYR A 372 22.28 -16.87 -2.43
C TYR A 372 21.37 -15.83 -3.09
N ILE A 373 21.95 -14.67 -3.43
CA ILE A 373 21.29 -13.74 -4.35
C ILE A 373 21.29 -14.32 -5.78
N SER A 374 20.21 -14.09 -6.53
CA SER A 374 20.11 -14.60 -7.90
C SER A 374 21.21 -14.03 -8.83
N LYS A 375 21.63 -14.81 -9.81
CA LYS A 375 22.59 -14.37 -10.83
C LYS A 375 22.09 -13.11 -11.58
N ARG A 376 20.79 -13.03 -11.82
CA ARG A 376 20.14 -11.87 -12.48
C ARG A 376 20.30 -10.59 -11.67
N THR A 377 20.01 -10.64 -10.36
CA THR A 377 20.12 -9.47 -9.45
C THR A 377 21.58 -9.03 -9.32
N LEU A 378 22.51 -9.98 -9.17
CA LEU A 378 23.93 -9.69 -9.08
C LEU A 378 24.47 -9.07 -10.38
N GLY A 379 24.09 -9.61 -11.54
CA GLY A 379 24.45 -9.05 -12.86
C GLY A 379 23.90 -7.65 -13.06
N ALA A 380 22.68 -7.37 -12.56
CA ALA A 380 22.12 -6.01 -12.60
C ALA A 380 22.94 -5.03 -11.74
N ALA A 381 23.38 -5.45 -10.54
CA ALA A 381 24.26 -4.65 -9.70
C ALA A 381 25.58 -4.30 -10.40
N TYR A 382 26.21 -5.29 -11.06
CA TYR A 382 27.45 -5.05 -11.83
C TYR A 382 27.23 -4.04 -12.98
N ARG A 383 26.17 -4.21 -13.78
CA ARG A 383 25.84 -3.24 -14.85
C ARG A 383 25.63 -1.83 -14.32
N ARG A 384 24.98 -1.67 -13.17
CA ARG A 384 24.78 -0.35 -12.54
C ARG A 384 26.11 0.27 -12.10
N ILE A 385 27.05 -0.52 -11.56
CA ILE A 385 28.38 0.00 -11.20
C ILE A 385 29.12 0.50 -12.45
N HIS A 386 29.13 -0.27 -13.53
CA HIS A 386 29.76 0.16 -14.79
C HIS A 386 29.13 1.45 -15.33
N PHE A 387 27.80 1.55 -15.29
CA PHE A 387 27.11 2.79 -15.66
C PHE A 387 27.56 3.99 -14.80
N TYR A 388 27.64 3.83 -13.48
CA TYR A 388 28.08 4.93 -12.63
C TYR A 388 29.57 5.25 -12.81
N ASN A 389 30.43 4.25 -13.02
CA ASN A 389 31.82 4.49 -13.31
C ASN A 389 32.00 5.31 -14.61
N SER A 390 31.22 5.03 -15.67
CA SER A 390 31.27 5.84 -16.88
C SER A 390 30.81 7.30 -16.63
N LYS A 391 29.85 7.52 -15.75
CA LYS A 391 29.43 8.87 -15.34
C LYS A 391 30.53 9.62 -14.58
N LEU A 392 31.24 8.91 -13.70
CA LEU A 392 32.39 9.49 -13.00
C LEU A 392 33.52 9.89 -13.99
N GLN A 393 33.84 9.02 -14.94
CA GLN A 393 34.86 9.26 -15.97
C GLN A 393 34.50 10.42 -16.90
N ALA A 394 33.20 10.66 -17.13
CA ALA A 394 32.70 11.83 -17.84
C ALA A 394 32.75 13.14 -17.02
N GLY A 395 33.30 13.12 -15.80
CA GLY A 395 33.36 14.29 -14.91
C GLY A 395 32.09 14.59 -14.13
N GLU A 396 31.03 13.78 -14.28
CA GLU A 396 29.71 13.97 -13.67
C GLU A 396 29.61 13.37 -12.24
N GLY A 397 30.72 12.99 -11.61
CA GLY A 397 30.77 12.22 -10.38
C GLY A 397 29.98 12.84 -9.21
N GLU A 398 30.07 14.15 -9.01
CA GLU A 398 29.38 14.84 -7.94
C GLU A 398 27.85 14.80 -8.13
N GLN A 399 27.38 15.11 -9.32
CA GLN A 399 25.94 15.08 -9.67
C GLN A 399 25.30 13.71 -9.47
N TRP A 400 26.07 12.63 -9.69
CA TRP A 400 25.57 11.26 -9.59
C TRP A 400 25.87 10.57 -8.25
N ALA A 401 26.62 11.20 -7.34
CA ALA A 401 27.09 10.57 -6.10
C ALA A 401 25.93 10.12 -5.19
N GLU A 402 24.91 10.94 -5.01
CA GLU A 402 23.75 10.57 -4.19
C GLU A 402 22.98 9.40 -4.79
N ARG A 403 22.73 9.42 -6.12
CA ARG A 403 22.05 8.34 -6.83
C ARG A 403 22.86 7.06 -6.84
N PHE A 404 24.19 7.16 -6.96
CA PHE A 404 25.11 6.04 -6.84
C PHE A 404 24.97 5.38 -5.47
N VAL A 405 25.06 6.16 -4.38
CA VAL A 405 24.92 5.66 -3.00
C VAL A 405 23.56 4.99 -2.80
N ALA A 406 22.46 5.63 -3.20
CA ALA A 406 21.12 5.07 -3.07
C ALA A 406 20.98 3.74 -3.84
N THR A 407 21.44 3.69 -5.09
CA THR A 407 21.35 2.50 -5.93
C THR A 407 22.18 1.34 -5.37
N ILE A 408 23.43 1.58 -5.02
CA ILE A 408 24.31 0.52 -4.52
C ILE A 408 23.87 0.02 -3.16
N ASN A 409 23.44 0.91 -2.27
CA ASN A 409 22.89 0.50 -0.98
C ASN A 409 21.61 -0.32 -1.09
N SER A 410 20.79 -0.13 -2.11
CA SER A 410 19.65 -1.00 -2.40
C SER A 410 20.09 -2.45 -2.66
N TYR A 411 21.15 -2.66 -3.45
CA TYR A 411 21.72 -4.00 -3.67
C TYR A 411 22.41 -4.54 -2.43
N LEU A 412 23.25 -3.75 -1.78
CA LEU A 412 23.95 -4.18 -0.56
C LEU A 412 22.96 -4.53 0.54
N GLY A 413 21.91 -3.71 0.75
CA GLY A 413 20.85 -3.94 1.70
C GLY A 413 20.12 -5.26 1.50
N LEU A 414 19.86 -5.65 0.24
CA LEU A 414 19.34 -6.97 -0.07
C LEU A 414 20.37 -8.08 0.22
N MET A 415 21.63 -7.85 -0.16
CA MET A 415 22.69 -8.86 -0.07
C MET A 415 23.09 -9.22 1.38
N ILE A 416 22.98 -8.29 2.34
CA ILE A 416 23.36 -8.55 3.74
C ILE A 416 22.53 -9.63 4.41
N HIS A 417 21.34 -9.91 3.89
CA HIS A 417 20.44 -10.94 4.42
C HIS A 417 20.80 -12.36 3.98
N TYR A 418 21.79 -12.51 3.10
CA TYR A 418 22.20 -13.78 2.50
C TYR A 418 23.70 -14.05 2.66
N ASN A 419 24.16 -15.26 2.33
CA ASN A 419 25.56 -15.66 2.37
C ASN A 419 26.38 -14.98 1.25
N THR A 420 26.63 -13.67 1.35
CA THR A 420 27.13 -12.86 0.22
C THR A 420 28.37 -12.00 0.54
N TYR A 421 29.09 -12.26 1.63
CA TYR A 421 30.25 -11.43 2.01
C TYR A 421 31.25 -11.26 0.86
N ASN A 422 31.74 -12.36 0.26
CA ASN A 422 32.69 -12.30 -0.85
C ASN A 422 32.09 -11.62 -2.11
N LYS A 423 30.78 -11.78 -2.33
CA LYS A 423 30.09 -11.11 -3.44
C LYS A 423 30.02 -9.59 -3.22
N ARG A 424 29.75 -9.14 -2.00
CA ARG A 424 29.74 -7.69 -1.64
C ARG A 424 31.15 -7.11 -1.72
N LYS A 425 32.18 -7.81 -1.25
CA LYS A 425 33.59 -7.41 -1.40
C LYS A 425 33.95 -7.24 -2.88
N LYS A 426 33.61 -8.23 -3.74
CA LYS A 426 33.83 -8.15 -5.18
C LYS A 426 33.06 -7.01 -5.83
N LEU A 427 31.81 -6.76 -5.41
CA LEU A 427 30.98 -5.67 -5.95
C LEU A 427 31.64 -4.30 -5.68
N ILE A 428 32.15 -4.08 -4.48
CA ILE A 428 32.79 -2.83 -4.09
C ILE A 428 34.17 -2.66 -4.75
N SER A 429 34.90 -3.76 -5.00
CA SER A 429 36.17 -3.70 -5.71
C SER A 429 36.06 -3.27 -7.18
N LEU A 430 34.85 -3.26 -7.75
CA LEU A 430 34.58 -2.74 -9.11
C LEU A 430 34.36 -1.24 -9.17
N PHE A 431 34.33 -0.55 -8.03
CA PHE A 431 34.20 0.89 -8.01
C PHE A 431 35.45 1.54 -8.60
N ASP A 432 35.28 2.52 -9.47
CA ASP A 432 36.38 3.39 -9.86
C ASP A 432 36.89 4.15 -8.62
N ARG A 433 38.22 4.28 -8.53
CA ARG A 433 38.87 4.92 -7.38
C ARG A 433 38.40 6.36 -7.12
N GLY A 434 38.01 7.07 -8.17
CA GLY A 434 37.49 8.43 -8.09
C GLY A 434 36.21 8.53 -7.22
N TRP A 435 35.43 7.46 -7.07
CA TRP A 435 34.27 7.47 -6.20
C TRP A 435 34.62 7.72 -4.73
N TYR A 436 35.81 7.30 -4.26
CA TYR A 436 36.21 7.49 -2.87
C TYR A 436 36.44 8.97 -2.48
N LYS A 437 36.48 9.89 -3.46
CA LYS A 437 36.36 11.33 -3.20
C LYS A 437 35.00 11.68 -2.59
N TYR A 438 33.93 11.01 -3.01
CA TYR A 438 32.54 11.30 -2.66
C TYR A 438 31.98 10.40 -1.56
N ILE A 439 32.47 9.15 -1.47
CA ILE A 439 31.93 8.12 -0.59
C ILE A 439 33.00 7.46 0.29
N TYR A 440 32.54 6.71 1.28
CA TYR A 440 33.32 5.70 1.99
C TYR A 440 32.50 4.45 2.23
N VAL A 441 33.18 3.31 2.47
CA VAL A 441 32.58 2.00 2.74
C VAL A 441 32.46 1.80 4.24
N GLU A 442 31.33 1.31 4.72
CA GLU A 442 31.04 1.09 6.13
C GLU A 442 30.59 -0.35 6.41
N GLY A 443 30.88 -0.81 7.64
CA GLY A 443 30.34 -2.07 8.17
C GLY A 443 30.75 -3.34 7.42
N HIS A 444 32.01 -3.52 7.06
CA HIS A 444 32.51 -4.70 6.34
C HIS A 444 31.73 -4.96 5.03
N PHE A 445 31.67 -3.96 4.16
CA PHE A 445 30.97 -4.00 2.88
C PHE A 445 29.43 -4.10 3.00
N LYS A 446 28.85 -3.62 4.10
CA LYS A 446 27.38 -3.63 4.28
C LYS A 446 26.70 -2.47 3.60
N LYS A 447 27.34 -1.30 3.61
CA LYS A 447 26.82 -0.09 2.94
C LYS A 447 27.93 0.85 2.50
N ILE A 448 27.60 1.77 1.61
CA ILE A 448 28.41 2.94 1.26
C ILE A 448 27.73 4.20 1.76
N VAL A 449 28.50 5.19 2.14
CA VAL A 449 27.99 6.41 2.76
C VAL A 449 28.57 7.62 2.02
N LEU A 450 27.73 8.59 1.71
CA LEU A 450 28.15 9.86 1.14
C LEU A 450 28.93 10.66 2.17
N ARG A 451 30.10 11.23 1.81
CA ARG A 451 30.89 12.09 2.70
C ARG A 451 30.11 13.35 3.08
N LYS A 452 30.32 13.86 4.29
CA LYS A 452 29.51 14.96 4.86
C LYS A 452 29.39 16.17 3.94
N GLN A 453 30.45 16.57 3.27
CA GLN A 453 30.49 17.73 2.37
C GLN A 453 29.61 17.60 1.12
N PHE A 454 29.28 16.36 0.72
CA PHE A 454 28.41 16.07 -0.44
C PHE A 454 27.00 15.64 -0.03
N ARG A 455 26.66 15.68 1.27
CA ARG A 455 25.30 15.38 1.71
C ARG A 455 24.39 16.57 1.45
N PRO A 456 23.20 16.35 0.87
CA PRO A 456 22.23 17.43 0.73
C PRO A 456 21.95 18.05 2.10
N ILE A 457 21.89 19.39 2.13
CA ILE A 457 21.65 20.15 3.38
C ILE A 457 20.28 19.72 3.94
N GLN A 458 20.28 18.97 5.02
CA GLN A 458 19.07 18.48 5.68
C GLN A 458 18.35 19.58 6.48
N LYS A 459 18.09 20.77 5.88
CA LYS A 459 17.28 21.80 6.56
C LYS A 459 15.81 21.37 6.75
N ILE A 460 15.28 20.52 5.89
CA ILE A 460 13.85 20.16 5.87
C ILE A 460 13.52 18.93 6.74
N LYS A 461 14.40 17.93 6.82
CA LYS A 461 14.09 16.68 7.57
C LYS A 461 14.15 16.81 9.09
N LYS A 462 14.88 17.79 9.65
CA LYS A 462 14.98 17.98 11.10
C LYS A 462 13.75 18.66 11.69
N GLN A 463 13.02 19.46 10.92
CA GLN A 463 11.77 20.09 11.35
C GLN A 463 10.59 19.11 11.36
N ILE A 464 10.58 18.13 10.44
CA ILE A 464 9.53 17.10 10.37
C ILE A 464 9.68 16.04 11.47
N LYS A 465 10.89 15.79 11.97
CA LYS A 465 11.16 14.79 13.02
C LYS A 465 10.86 15.25 14.44
N ASN A 466 10.71 16.56 14.66
CA ASN A 466 10.45 17.14 15.97
C ASN A 466 8.96 17.42 16.26
N GLY A 467 8.05 16.66 15.69
CA GLY A 467 6.74 16.40 16.29
C GLY A 467 5.77 17.57 16.42
N ASN A 468 5.85 18.61 15.58
CA ASN A 468 4.80 19.63 15.51
C ASN A 468 4.01 19.51 14.20
N HIS A 469 3.03 18.63 14.19
CA HIS A 469 2.06 18.42 13.12
C HIS A 469 0.97 19.49 13.12
N LYS A 470 1.27 20.78 13.04
CA LYS A 470 0.24 21.81 12.81
C LYS A 470 0.84 23.16 12.42
N GLN A 471 1.65 23.20 11.38
CA GLN A 471 1.92 24.47 10.68
C GLN A 471 2.16 24.20 9.20
N PHE A 472 1.21 24.62 8.38
CA PHE A 472 1.40 24.76 6.94
C PHE A 472 2.46 25.84 6.70
N PHE A 473 3.57 25.48 6.09
CA PHE A 473 4.56 26.44 5.63
C PHE A 473 4.20 26.87 4.21
N MET A 474 3.79 28.11 4.05
CA MET A 474 3.94 28.82 2.77
C MET A 474 5.41 29.20 2.59
N PRO A 475 6.03 29.02 1.42
CA PRO A 475 7.33 29.61 1.18
C PRO A 475 7.18 31.13 1.15
N GLU A 476 7.93 31.82 2.00
CA GLU A 476 8.11 33.27 1.86
C GLU A 476 8.72 33.56 0.48
N LEU A 477 7.98 34.27 -0.33
CA LEU A 477 8.50 35.03 -1.46
C LEU A 477 9.36 36.15 -0.86
N GLU A 478 10.67 36.04 -0.98
CA GLU A 478 11.57 37.18 -0.82
C GLU A 478 11.26 38.21 -1.92
N LEU A 479 10.44 39.18 -1.55
CA LEU A 479 10.36 40.45 -2.27
C LEU A 479 11.55 41.28 -1.78
N GLU A 480 12.56 41.49 -2.65
CA GLU A 480 13.54 42.55 -2.47
C GLU A 480 12.81 43.90 -2.35
N VAL A 481 12.76 44.44 -1.16
CA VAL A 481 12.43 45.84 -0.90
C VAL A 481 13.69 46.51 -0.38
N GLY A 482 14.15 47.50 -1.13
CA GLY A 482 15.32 48.32 -0.85
C GLY A 482 15.31 48.93 0.55
N SER A 483 16.53 49.13 1.00
CA SER A 483 16.91 49.80 2.25
C SER A 483 16.08 51.03 2.56
N ASP A 484 15.43 51.06 3.76
CA ASP A 484 15.58 52.19 4.67
C ASP A 484 15.14 51.83 6.09
N THR A 485 15.91 52.35 7.00
CA THR A 485 15.90 52.22 8.44
C THR A 485 14.60 52.53 9.13
N ALA A 486 14.13 51.67 10.05
CA ALA A 486 13.75 52.07 11.43
C ALA A 486 13.16 50.89 12.25
N THR A 487 13.69 50.74 13.41
CA THR A 487 13.26 49.88 14.53
C THR A 487 11.78 49.94 14.87
N SER A 488 11.10 48.81 14.94
CA SER A 488 10.01 48.60 15.89
C SER A 488 9.66 47.11 16.05
N LYS A 489 9.87 46.62 17.26
CA LYS A 489 9.32 45.33 17.75
C LYS A 489 7.80 45.41 17.80
N ARG A 490 7.09 44.63 17.01
CA ARG A 490 5.68 44.29 17.27
C ARG A 490 5.42 42.84 16.85
N GLY A 491 5.01 42.02 17.84
CA GLY A 491 4.59 40.65 17.61
C GLY A 491 3.32 40.60 16.80
N LEU A 492 3.29 39.73 15.81
CA LEU A 492 2.07 39.39 15.06
C LEU A 492 1.19 38.48 15.93
N ALA A 493 0.01 38.99 16.28
CA ALA A 493 -1.07 38.19 16.84
C ALA A 493 -1.84 37.57 15.67
N VAL A 494 -1.96 36.24 15.68
CA VAL A 494 -2.85 35.52 14.76
C VAL A 494 -4.25 35.57 15.34
N ILE A 495 -5.16 36.20 14.63
CA ILE A 495 -6.59 36.28 14.97
C ILE A 495 -7.27 35.03 14.40
N TYR A 496 -7.86 34.22 15.28
CA TYR A 496 -8.79 33.15 14.91
C TYR A 496 -10.22 33.73 14.78
N PRO A 497 -11.05 33.19 13.86
CA PRO A 497 -12.41 33.73 13.65
C PRO A 497 -13.37 33.46 14.81
N ASP A 498 -13.04 32.64 15.77
CA ASP A 498 -13.93 32.32 16.91
C ASP A 498 -13.26 32.74 18.22
N GLY A 499 -13.81 33.78 18.82
CA GLY A 499 -13.32 34.42 20.04
C GLY A 499 -13.46 33.56 21.29
N ALA A 500 -12.54 32.61 21.50
CA ALA A 500 -12.45 31.89 22.76
C ALA A 500 -11.02 31.96 23.32
N HIS A 501 -10.83 32.83 24.29
CA HIS A 501 -9.61 32.91 25.12
C HIS A 501 -9.55 31.72 26.09
N HIS A 502 -8.62 30.79 25.92
CA HIS A 502 -8.23 29.88 26.98
C HIS A 502 -6.81 30.16 27.44
N ARG A 503 -6.69 30.82 28.60
CA ARG A 503 -5.45 30.86 29.38
C ARG A 503 -5.23 29.52 30.07
N ARG A 504 -4.17 28.80 29.75
CA ARG A 504 -3.67 27.70 30.59
C ARG A 504 -2.45 28.14 31.37
N HIS A 505 -2.56 28.06 32.68
CA HIS A 505 -1.46 28.21 33.62
C HIS A 505 -0.43 27.10 33.47
N ILE A 506 0.82 27.49 33.27
CA ILE A 506 1.97 26.58 33.36
C ILE A 506 2.33 26.50 34.86
N ARG A 507 2.21 25.31 35.45
CA ARG A 507 2.85 24.97 36.74
C ARG A 507 4.14 24.21 36.44
N ASN A 508 5.24 24.84 36.81
CA ASN A 508 6.54 24.18 37.02
C ASN A 508 6.43 23.21 38.20
N ARG A 509 6.86 21.97 37.99
CA ARG A 509 7.41 21.15 39.07
C ARG A 509 8.58 20.33 38.51
N GLY A 510 9.74 20.63 39.08
CA GLY A 510 10.96 19.85 38.97
C GLY A 510 10.92 18.65 39.91
N GLU A 511 11.98 17.87 39.75
CA GLU A 511 12.52 16.82 40.62
C GLU A 511 12.34 15.39 40.10
N ILE A 512 13.49 14.85 39.72
CA ILE A 512 13.76 13.45 39.35
C ILE A 512 14.26 12.76 40.63
N PRO A 513 13.77 11.61 41.05
CA PRO A 513 14.47 10.74 42.00
C PRO A 513 15.24 9.61 41.28
N PRO A 514 16.25 9.00 41.95
CA PRO A 514 17.30 8.22 41.31
C PRO A 514 16.94 6.74 41.08
N ARG A 515 17.73 6.12 40.19
CA ARG A 515 17.66 4.72 39.75
C ARG A 515 17.84 3.75 40.93
N GLY A 516 16.90 2.82 41.07
CA GLY A 516 17.04 1.60 41.86
C GLY A 516 17.49 0.43 40.99
N ILE A 517 18.50 -0.27 41.45
CA ILE A 517 19.10 -1.49 40.89
C ILE A 517 18.19 -2.67 41.20
N LEU A 518 17.85 -3.50 40.19
CA LEU A 518 17.22 -4.82 40.38
C LEU A 518 18.28 -5.92 40.24
N PRO A 519 18.23 -6.96 41.07
CA PRO A 519 19.13 -8.13 40.98
C PRO A 519 18.65 -9.16 39.96
N PRO A 520 19.54 -10.12 39.57
CA PRO A 520 19.24 -11.11 38.55
C PRO A 520 18.38 -12.27 39.08
N PRO A 521 17.64 -12.99 38.23
CA PRO A 521 16.95 -14.20 38.63
C PRO A 521 17.86 -15.42 38.50
N ASP A 522 17.94 -16.17 39.58
CA ASP A 522 18.47 -17.54 39.65
C ASP A 522 17.36 -18.58 39.31
N ALA A 523 17.83 -19.72 38.73
CA ALA A 523 17.25 -21.02 38.45
C ALA A 523 16.47 -21.20 37.15
#